data_e65ffcadae13e14c96d934c7b73b243a
#
_entry.id   e65ffcadae13e14c96d934c7b73b243a
#
_cell.length_a   1.000
_cell.length_b   1.000
_cell.length_c   1.000
_cell.angle_alpha   90.00
_cell.angle_beta   90.00
_cell.angle_gamma   90.00
#
_symmetry.space_group_name_H-M   'P 1'
#
loop_
_entity.id
_entity.type
_entity.pdbx_description
1 polymer ?
#
loop_
_entity_poly.entity_id
_entity_poly.type
_entity_poly.pdbx_seq_one_letter_code
_entity_poly.pdbx_strand_id
1 'polypeptide(L)'
;MIAVLRPATPADRPDLIALALAEDAAWSGAPEVSAEEAGEFIDQYAPGVVFERDGRAAGYAAVGEGGDTILLSHPGEPPGPALEALVAWLAERGHDQVDTYAADARRIAWLEGHGFSHRRSAFDLQRGTDPPLAPAVWPGGIAVAPYRRGEDDDSVYALIYVDAAWGAVPGHTELSPEAWRSMLTPGYRGWVARRDGRPVGWVVGRVFSDGRGWIQQIAVARSVRGLGLGRALLLHSLAELLTRGATSFALGVQAENENAIGLYRDVGFEIAREWRVYTRRAEARDLVDQST
;
A
#
# COMPACT_ATOMS: atom_id res chain seq x y z
N MET A 1 18.76 17.12 25.56
CA MET A 1 17.85 16.38 24.65
C MET A 1 17.90 14.91 25.04
N ILE A 2 16.80 14.40 25.59
CA ILE A 2 16.68 12.95 25.89
C ILE A 2 15.91 12.37 24.72
N ALA A 3 16.55 11.49 23.96
CA ALA A 3 15.92 10.71 22.92
C ALA A 3 15.70 9.29 23.46
N VAL A 4 14.49 8.77 23.33
CA VAL A 4 14.10 7.46 23.85
C VAL A 4 13.31 6.70 22.80
N LEU A 5 13.66 5.44 22.59
CA LEU A 5 12.83 4.49 21.83
C LEU A 5 11.90 3.80 22.83
N ARG A 6 10.60 3.91 22.64
CA ARG A 6 9.59 3.31 23.50
C ARG A 6 8.43 2.69 22.69
N PRO A 7 7.67 1.75 23.27
CA PRO A 7 6.45 1.28 22.64
C PRO A 7 5.47 2.43 22.34
N ALA A 8 4.83 2.35 21.18
CA ALA A 8 3.74 3.25 20.83
C ALA A 8 2.50 2.97 21.70
N THR A 9 1.78 4.02 22.02
CA THR A 9 0.53 3.97 22.77
C THR A 9 -0.60 4.64 21.99
N PRO A 10 -1.87 4.41 22.31
CA PRO A 10 -2.97 5.14 21.65
C PRO A 10 -2.89 6.66 21.79
N ALA A 11 -2.21 7.18 22.82
CA ALA A 11 -1.99 8.62 22.99
C ALA A 11 -1.06 9.23 21.93
N ASP A 12 -0.20 8.43 21.31
CA ASP A 12 0.72 8.89 20.26
C ASP A 12 0.04 9.07 18.90
N ARG A 13 -1.13 8.47 18.70
CA ARG A 13 -1.81 8.44 17.40
C ARG A 13 -1.95 9.81 16.72
N PRO A 14 -2.34 10.91 17.40
CA PRO A 14 -2.40 12.23 16.78
C PRO A 14 -1.04 12.73 16.26
N ASP A 15 0.03 12.51 17.03
CA ASP A 15 1.38 12.90 16.65
C ASP A 15 1.90 12.06 15.47
N LEU A 16 1.56 10.77 15.43
CA LEU A 16 1.92 9.87 14.33
C LEU A 16 1.21 10.25 13.03
N ILE A 17 -0.08 10.62 13.10
CA ILE A 17 -0.81 11.18 11.95
C ILE A 17 -0.14 12.46 11.46
N ALA A 18 0.19 13.38 12.37
CA ALA A 18 0.87 14.63 12.02
C ALA A 18 2.23 14.37 11.37
N LEU A 19 2.98 13.36 11.86
CA LEU A 19 4.27 12.94 11.30
C LEU A 19 4.12 12.38 9.89
N ALA A 20 3.14 11.52 9.65
CA ALA A 20 2.86 10.94 8.33
C ALA A 20 2.45 12.03 7.32
N LEU A 21 1.58 12.94 7.71
CA LEU A 21 1.18 14.07 6.86
C LEU A 21 2.34 15.04 6.57
N ALA A 22 3.21 15.28 7.54
CA ALA A 22 4.40 16.11 7.34
C ALA A 22 5.39 15.45 6.38
N GLU A 23 5.59 14.15 6.48
CA GLU A 23 6.44 13.38 5.58
C GLU A 23 5.87 13.39 4.16
N ASP A 24 4.56 13.13 4.01
CA ASP A 24 3.88 13.18 2.71
C ASP A 24 3.98 14.57 2.07
N ALA A 25 3.69 15.63 2.82
CA ALA A 25 3.77 17.00 2.34
C ALA A 25 5.18 17.43 1.90
N ALA A 26 6.21 16.89 2.55
CA ALA A 26 7.60 17.24 2.22
C ALA A 26 8.00 16.80 0.81
N TRP A 27 7.38 15.74 0.30
CA TRP A 27 7.72 15.14 -0.99
C TRP A 27 6.69 15.43 -2.08
N SER A 28 5.48 15.87 -1.72
CA SER A 28 4.37 16.18 -2.62
C SER A 28 4.04 17.68 -2.68
N GLY A 29 4.67 18.49 -1.83
CA GLY A 29 4.40 19.92 -1.70
C GLY A 29 3.18 20.25 -0.82
N ALA A 30 2.23 19.34 -0.68
CA ALA A 30 1.10 19.37 0.24
C ALA A 30 0.70 17.93 0.56
N PRO A 31 0.08 17.64 1.71
CA PRO A 31 -0.38 16.28 2.00
C PRO A 31 -1.38 15.82 0.93
N GLU A 32 -1.09 14.69 0.28
CA GLU A 32 -1.99 14.06 -0.69
C GLU A 32 -2.89 13.00 -0.03
N VAL A 33 -2.55 12.59 1.21
CA VAL A 33 -3.36 11.72 2.05
C VAL A 33 -4.11 12.54 3.09
N SER A 34 -5.34 12.13 3.40
CA SER A 34 -6.11 12.75 4.48
C SER A 34 -5.62 12.27 5.86
N ALA A 35 -5.97 13.00 6.92
CA ALA A 35 -5.71 12.55 8.29
C ALA A 35 -6.45 11.24 8.63
N GLU A 36 -7.62 11.00 8.01
CA GLU A 36 -8.36 9.74 8.11
C GLU A 36 -7.54 8.59 7.56
N GLU A 37 -7.03 8.72 6.34
CA GLU A 37 -6.22 7.70 5.67
C GLU A 37 -4.90 7.45 6.40
N ALA A 38 -4.18 8.51 6.78
CA ALA A 38 -2.95 8.38 7.56
C ALA A 38 -3.20 7.64 8.89
N GLY A 39 -4.33 7.93 9.56
CA GLY A 39 -4.74 7.25 10.78
C GLY A 39 -5.04 5.77 10.56
N GLU A 40 -5.81 5.42 9.53
CA GLU A 40 -6.10 4.02 9.18
C GLU A 40 -4.83 3.26 8.81
N PHE A 41 -3.91 3.90 8.08
CA PHE A 41 -2.62 3.31 7.74
C PHE A 41 -1.79 3.00 8.99
N ILE A 42 -1.68 3.94 9.94
CA ILE A 42 -0.99 3.72 11.20
C ILE A 42 -1.64 2.60 12.01
N ASP A 43 -2.98 2.57 12.08
CA ASP A 43 -3.72 1.56 12.84
C ASP A 43 -3.52 0.13 12.32
N GLN A 44 -3.24 -0.04 11.02
CA GLN A 44 -2.90 -1.34 10.42
C GLN A 44 -1.57 -1.92 10.91
N TYR A 45 -0.65 -1.05 11.34
CA TYR A 45 0.69 -1.44 11.79
C TYR A 45 0.87 -1.40 13.32
N ALA A 46 -0.18 -1.09 14.07
CA ALA A 46 -0.09 -1.08 15.53
C ALA A 46 -0.03 -2.51 16.11
N PRO A 47 0.74 -2.76 17.20
CA PRO A 47 1.61 -1.82 17.91
C PRO A 47 3.01 -1.71 17.30
N GLY A 48 3.58 -0.51 17.37
CA GLY A 48 4.95 -0.21 16.93
C GLY A 48 5.78 0.44 18.03
N VAL A 49 6.87 1.10 17.62
CA VAL A 49 7.72 1.90 18.51
C VAL A 49 7.82 3.33 18.04
N VAL A 50 7.88 4.23 19.00
CA VAL A 50 8.07 5.67 18.80
C VAL A 50 9.49 6.05 19.20
N PHE A 51 10.18 6.77 18.34
CA PHE A 51 11.35 7.53 18.72
C PHE A 51 10.88 8.89 19.23
N GLU A 52 10.95 9.05 20.55
CA GLU A 52 10.53 10.27 21.22
C GLU A 52 11.71 11.23 21.36
N ARG A 53 11.47 12.50 21.05
CA ARG A 53 12.40 13.60 21.32
C ARG A 53 11.65 14.76 21.96
N ASP A 54 12.14 15.20 23.12
CA ASP A 54 11.56 16.32 23.87
C ASP A 54 10.03 16.18 24.10
N GLY A 55 9.57 14.94 24.39
CA GLY A 55 8.17 14.62 24.69
C GLY A 55 7.25 14.51 23.47
N ARG A 56 7.79 14.45 22.24
CA ARG A 56 7.01 14.30 21.00
C ARG A 56 7.53 13.12 20.16
N ALA A 57 6.63 12.52 19.40
CA ALA A 57 7.01 11.53 18.40
C ALA A 57 7.81 12.20 17.26
N ALA A 58 9.09 11.87 17.15
CA ALA A 58 9.99 12.32 16.09
C ALA A 58 10.22 11.24 15.02
N GLY A 59 9.77 10.02 15.28
CA GLY A 59 9.78 8.90 14.34
C GLY A 59 8.95 7.73 14.84
N TYR A 60 8.58 6.83 13.94
CA TYR A 60 7.78 5.64 14.22
C TYR A 60 8.23 4.49 13.34
N ALA A 61 8.24 3.28 13.90
CA ALA A 61 8.40 2.06 13.13
C ALA A 61 7.45 0.99 13.66
N ALA A 62 6.89 0.21 12.74
CA ALA A 62 6.09 -0.96 13.07
C ALA A 62 6.15 -2.01 11.95
N VAL A 63 5.60 -3.19 12.26
CA VAL A 63 5.54 -4.32 11.35
C VAL A 63 4.08 -4.76 11.24
N GLY A 64 3.58 -4.84 10.01
CA GLY A 64 2.25 -5.35 9.72
C GLY A 64 2.16 -6.87 9.76
N GLU A 65 0.94 -7.40 9.76
CA GLU A 65 0.69 -8.85 9.80
C GLU A 65 1.30 -9.60 8.60
N GLY A 66 1.42 -8.94 7.44
CA GLY A 66 2.07 -9.47 6.23
C GLY A 66 3.60 -9.42 6.25
N GLY A 67 4.20 -8.91 7.33
CA GLY A 67 5.65 -8.70 7.43
C GLY A 67 6.15 -7.45 6.71
N ASP A 68 5.25 -6.67 6.14
CA ASP A 68 5.54 -5.33 5.64
C ASP A 68 5.83 -4.37 6.81
N THR A 69 6.59 -3.34 6.53
CA THR A 69 7.06 -2.40 7.55
C THR A 69 6.62 -0.99 7.25
N ILE A 70 6.37 -0.22 8.29
CA ILE A 70 6.26 1.24 8.22
C ILE A 70 7.44 1.87 8.95
N LEU A 71 7.99 2.92 8.36
CA LEU A 71 8.98 3.76 9.01
C LEU A 71 8.71 5.22 8.66
N LEU A 72 8.32 5.99 9.66
CA LEU A 72 8.12 7.44 9.57
C LEU A 72 9.23 8.18 10.30
N SER A 73 9.69 9.29 9.74
CA SER A 73 10.57 10.22 10.43
C SER A 73 10.31 11.65 9.95
N HIS A 74 10.55 12.63 10.83
CA HIS A 74 10.26 14.02 10.49
C HIS A 74 11.15 14.50 9.33
N PRO A 75 10.59 14.98 8.20
CA PRO A 75 11.35 15.31 6.99
C PRO A 75 12.31 16.49 7.15
N GLY A 76 12.06 17.36 8.12
CA GLY A 76 12.94 18.47 8.46
C GLY A 76 14.20 18.07 9.23
N GLU A 77 14.25 16.82 9.73
CA GLU A 77 15.42 16.32 10.46
C GLU A 77 16.36 15.56 9.52
N PRO A 78 17.69 15.76 9.65
CA PRO A 78 18.61 14.90 8.90
C PRO A 78 18.47 13.46 9.36
N PRO A 79 18.62 12.47 8.46
CA PRO A 79 18.76 11.09 8.85
C PRO A 79 19.87 10.95 9.91
N GLY A 80 19.54 10.36 11.04
CA GLY A 80 20.44 10.30 12.18
C GLY A 80 19.89 9.36 13.25
N PRO A 81 20.04 9.69 14.55
CA PRO A 81 19.74 8.78 15.65
C PRO A 81 18.32 8.17 15.62
N ALA A 82 17.32 8.93 15.12
CA ALA A 82 15.95 8.40 15.00
C ALA A 82 15.87 7.27 13.99
N LEU A 83 16.37 7.52 12.77
CA LEU A 83 16.35 6.53 11.70
C LEU A 83 17.19 5.31 12.05
N GLU A 84 18.37 5.52 12.63
CA GLU A 84 19.25 4.45 13.10
C GLU A 84 18.56 3.56 14.16
N ALA A 85 17.93 4.16 15.18
CA ALA A 85 17.24 3.42 16.23
C ALA A 85 16.02 2.63 15.69
N LEU A 86 15.24 3.24 14.78
CA LEU A 86 14.07 2.61 14.20
C LEU A 86 14.44 1.45 13.27
N VAL A 87 15.47 1.64 12.44
CA VAL A 87 16.00 0.58 11.56
C VAL A 87 16.62 -0.56 12.37
N ALA A 88 17.35 -0.26 13.45
CA ALA A 88 17.87 -1.27 14.34
C ALA A 88 16.74 -2.09 15.00
N TRP A 89 15.68 -1.43 15.44
CA TRP A 89 14.49 -2.07 16.01
C TRP A 89 13.81 -3.03 15.03
N LEU A 90 13.68 -2.66 13.75
CA LEU A 90 13.17 -3.52 12.69
C LEU A 90 14.09 -4.74 12.46
N ALA A 91 15.40 -4.49 12.40
CA ALA A 91 16.39 -5.54 12.16
C ALA A 91 16.44 -6.59 13.29
N GLU A 92 16.28 -6.18 14.56
CA GLU A 92 16.18 -7.10 15.71
C GLU A 92 14.99 -8.06 15.59
N ARG A 93 13.97 -7.70 14.79
CA ARG A 93 12.77 -8.50 14.52
C ARG A 93 12.83 -9.27 13.21
N GLY A 94 14.00 -9.26 12.55
CA GLY A 94 14.22 -9.96 11.29
C GLY A 94 13.73 -9.20 10.06
N HIS A 95 13.40 -7.91 10.21
CA HIS A 95 12.97 -7.06 9.10
C HIS A 95 14.14 -6.16 8.67
N ASP A 96 14.66 -6.43 7.50
CA ASP A 96 15.77 -5.71 6.87
C ASP A 96 15.32 -4.82 5.69
N GLN A 97 14.01 -4.59 5.59
CA GLN A 97 13.39 -3.77 4.56
C GLN A 97 12.98 -2.41 5.11
N VAL A 98 13.22 -1.37 4.31
CA VAL A 98 12.78 0.00 4.57
C VAL A 98 12.23 0.60 3.27
N ASP A 99 11.04 1.16 3.36
CA ASP A 99 10.40 1.86 2.26
C ASP A 99 10.64 3.37 2.40
N THR A 100 10.87 4.05 1.29
CA THR A 100 11.06 5.50 1.26
C THR A 100 10.57 6.11 -0.04
N TYR A 101 10.22 7.39 -0.01
CA TYR A 101 9.95 8.15 -1.23
C TYR A 101 11.23 8.25 -2.08
N ALA A 102 11.10 8.07 -3.39
CA ALA A 102 12.23 8.23 -4.32
C ALA A 102 12.78 9.67 -4.31
N ALA A 103 11.98 10.64 -3.92
CA ALA A 103 12.36 12.03 -3.77
C ALA A 103 13.19 12.30 -2.50
N ASP A 104 13.17 11.40 -1.50
CA ASP A 104 13.95 11.56 -0.28
C ASP A 104 15.42 11.16 -0.47
N ALA A 105 16.16 12.00 -1.19
CA ALA A 105 17.56 11.75 -1.49
C ALA A 105 18.43 11.63 -0.22
N ARG A 106 18.03 12.27 0.90
CA ARG A 106 18.81 12.21 2.16
C ARG A 106 18.65 10.86 2.84
N ARG A 107 17.40 10.35 2.94
CA ARG A 107 17.15 9.00 3.49
C ARG A 107 17.79 7.94 2.61
N ILE A 108 17.66 8.06 1.29
CA ILE A 108 18.31 7.16 0.33
C ILE A 108 19.82 7.12 0.54
N ALA A 109 20.50 8.25 0.58
CA ALA A 109 21.95 8.30 0.80
C ALA A 109 22.35 7.69 2.17
N TRP A 110 21.54 7.92 3.21
CA TRP A 110 21.77 7.30 4.51
C TRP A 110 21.63 5.78 4.45
N LEU A 111 20.55 5.27 3.84
CA LEU A 111 20.31 3.83 3.67
C LEU A 111 21.46 3.17 2.92
N GLU A 112 21.87 3.73 1.77
CA GLU A 112 22.97 3.20 0.97
C GLU A 112 24.30 3.22 1.73
N GLY A 113 24.58 4.28 2.49
CA GLY A 113 25.74 4.40 3.37
C GLY A 113 25.74 3.39 4.53
N HIS A 114 24.59 2.80 4.88
CA HIS A 114 24.43 1.79 5.93
C HIS A 114 24.20 0.37 5.37
N GLY A 115 24.58 0.13 4.11
CA GLY A 115 24.59 -1.20 3.50
C GLY A 115 23.24 -1.68 2.97
N PHE A 116 22.26 -0.78 2.84
CA PHE A 116 21.01 -1.06 2.14
C PHE A 116 21.19 -0.89 0.64
N SER A 117 20.47 -1.67 -0.14
CA SER A 117 20.43 -1.55 -1.60
C SER A 117 18.99 -1.50 -2.09
N HIS A 118 18.73 -0.71 -3.13
CA HIS A 118 17.43 -0.65 -3.78
C HIS A 118 17.03 -2.03 -4.30
N ARG A 119 15.84 -2.48 -3.97
CA ARG A 119 15.34 -3.80 -4.33
C ARG A 119 14.24 -3.76 -5.37
N ARG A 120 13.26 -2.90 -5.18
CA ARG A 120 12.11 -2.71 -6.07
C ARG A 120 11.50 -1.33 -5.89
N SER A 121 10.64 -0.92 -6.82
CA SER A 121 9.85 0.29 -6.73
C SER A 121 8.35 -0.03 -6.78
N ALA A 122 7.55 0.87 -6.23
CA ALA A 122 6.11 0.92 -6.39
C ALA A 122 5.70 2.35 -6.78
N PHE A 123 4.60 2.47 -7.49
CA PHE A 123 4.07 3.75 -7.92
C PHE A 123 2.70 4.01 -7.32
N ASP A 124 2.48 5.23 -6.86
CA ASP A 124 1.14 5.77 -6.69
C ASP A 124 0.76 6.47 -7.98
N LEU A 125 -0.37 6.08 -8.54
CA LEU A 125 -0.93 6.68 -9.73
C LEU A 125 -2.18 7.47 -9.36
N GLN A 126 -2.34 8.60 -10.03
CA GLN A 126 -3.47 9.49 -9.81
C GLN A 126 -4.16 9.84 -11.13
N ARG A 127 -5.45 10.15 -11.05
CA ARG A 127 -6.27 10.62 -12.13
C ARG A 127 -7.32 11.60 -11.62
N GLY A 128 -7.47 12.75 -12.30
CA GLY A 128 -8.62 13.64 -12.11
C GLY A 128 -9.91 13.05 -12.68
N THR A 129 -11.01 13.79 -12.52
CA THR A 129 -12.30 13.44 -13.13
C THR A 129 -12.42 13.89 -14.58
N ASP A 130 -11.54 14.76 -15.05
CA ASP A 130 -11.44 15.23 -16.43
C ASP A 130 -10.21 14.60 -17.11
N PRO A 131 -10.33 14.07 -18.34
CA PRO A 131 -11.53 13.90 -19.14
C PRO A 131 -12.51 12.89 -18.52
N PRO A 132 -13.81 12.96 -18.89
CA PRO A 132 -14.84 12.03 -18.39
C PRO A 132 -14.47 10.57 -18.62
N LEU A 133 -14.95 9.70 -17.72
CA LEU A 133 -14.72 8.27 -17.84
C LEU A 133 -15.46 7.70 -19.06
N ALA A 134 -14.77 6.88 -19.84
CA ALA A 134 -15.43 6.06 -20.84
C ALA A 134 -16.35 5.03 -20.16
N PRO A 135 -17.46 4.63 -20.79
CA PRO A 135 -18.32 3.58 -20.25
C PRO A 135 -17.56 2.25 -20.18
N ALA A 136 -17.87 1.44 -19.14
CA ALA A 136 -17.33 0.09 -19.03
C ALA A 136 -17.93 -0.81 -20.12
N VAL A 137 -17.08 -1.46 -20.90
CA VAL A 137 -17.48 -2.43 -21.93
C VAL A 137 -17.13 -3.82 -21.42
N TRP A 138 -18.16 -4.60 -21.12
CA TRP A 138 -17.98 -5.93 -20.55
C TRP A 138 -17.76 -7.01 -21.63
N PRO A 139 -16.80 -7.92 -21.42
CA PRO A 139 -16.67 -9.10 -22.30
C PRO A 139 -17.94 -9.97 -22.29
N GLY A 140 -18.20 -10.65 -23.39
CA GLY A 140 -19.36 -11.55 -23.49
C GLY A 140 -19.37 -12.64 -22.42
N GLY A 141 -20.57 -12.96 -21.89
CA GLY A 141 -20.76 -13.98 -20.86
C GLY A 141 -20.31 -13.57 -19.44
N ILE A 142 -20.03 -12.28 -19.21
CA ILE A 142 -19.70 -11.76 -17.88
C ILE A 142 -20.93 -11.14 -17.24
N ALA A 143 -21.27 -11.60 -16.03
CA ALA A 143 -22.23 -10.97 -15.14
C ALA A 143 -21.48 -10.26 -14.00
N VAL A 144 -21.87 -9.03 -13.69
CA VAL A 144 -21.27 -8.25 -12.61
C VAL A 144 -22.30 -7.96 -11.55
N ALA A 145 -21.91 -8.13 -10.28
CA ALA A 145 -22.76 -7.85 -9.14
C ALA A 145 -21.96 -7.25 -8.00
N PRO A 146 -22.60 -6.44 -7.13
CA PRO A 146 -21.97 -6.01 -5.89
C PRO A 146 -21.46 -7.19 -5.07
N TYR A 147 -20.30 -7.01 -4.46
CA TYR A 147 -19.73 -7.95 -3.51
C TYR A 147 -20.60 -8.02 -2.24
N ARG A 148 -20.82 -9.22 -1.75
CA ARG A 148 -21.59 -9.52 -0.54
C ARG A 148 -20.66 -10.17 0.47
N ARG A 149 -20.34 -9.37 1.51
CA ARG A 149 -19.49 -9.84 2.60
C ARG A 149 -20.11 -11.07 3.26
N GLY A 150 -19.29 -12.06 3.56
CA GLY A 150 -19.69 -13.35 4.13
C GLY A 150 -20.14 -14.37 3.07
N GLU A 151 -20.76 -13.95 1.97
CA GLU A 151 -21.18 -14.86 0.90
C GLU A 151 -20.08 -15.04 -0.16
N ASP A 152 -19.40 -13.96 -0.52
CA ASP A 152 -18.42 -13.94 -1.60
C ASP A 152 -16.98 -14.07 -1.09
N ASP A 153 -16.72 -13.95 0.23
CA ASP A 153 -15.38 -13.84 0.80
C ASP A 153 -14.43 -14.92 0.31
N ASP A 154 -14.77 -16.19 0.51
CA ASP A 154 -13.88 -17.30 0.19
C ASP A 154 -13.62 -17.42 -1.31
N SER A 155 -14.65 -17.16 -2.12
CA SER A 155 -14.54 -17.24 -3.57
C SER A 155 -13.75 -16.09 -4.17
N VAL A 156 -13.84 -14.89 -3.60
CA VAL A 156 -13.04 -13.72 -4.00
C VAL A 156 -11.61 -13.85 -3.51
N TYR A 157 -11.40 -14.34 -2.29
CA TYR A 157 -10.06 -14.62 -1.77
C TYR A 157 -9.33 -15.64 -2.68
N ALA A 158 -9.98 -16.74 -3.02
CA ALA A 158 -9.42 -17.73 -3.95
C ALA A 158 -9.14 -17.13 -5.33
N LEU A 159 -10.04 -16.28 -5.86
CA LEU A 159 -9.79 -15.57 -7.12
C LEU A 159 -8.50 -14.74 -7.04
N ILE A 160 -8.27 -14.00 -5.96
CA ILE A 160 -7.12 -13.11 -5.83
C ILE A 160 -5.81 -13.92 -5.75
N TYR A 161 -5.74 -14.86 -4.83
CA TYR A 161 -4.48 -15.53 -4.49
C TYR A 161 -4.22 -16.79 -5.31
N VAL A 162 -5.25 -17.49 -5.79
CA VAL A 162 -5.10 -18.71 -6.60
C VAL A 162 -5.23 -18.40 -8.09
N ASP A 163 -6.41 -17.91 -8.53
CA ASP A 163 -6.71 -17.78 -9.97
C ASP A 163 -5.99 -16.61 -10.63
N ALA A 164 -5.88 -15.48 -9.95
CA ALA A 164 -5.14 -14.31 -10.40
C ALA A 164 -3.66 -14.36 -9.97
N ALA A 165 -3.34 -15.19 -8.98
CA ALA A 165 -2.00 -15.42 -8.43
C ALA A 165 -1.27 -14.14 -8.01
N TRP A 166 -1.92 -13.33 -7.20
CA TRP A 166 -1.33 -12.12 -6.65
C TRP A 166 -0.06 -12.40 -5.85
N GLY A 167 -0.01 -13.49 -5.09
CA GLY A 167 1.17 -13.91 -4.34
C GLY A 167 2.41 -14.18 -5.20
N ALA A 168 2.25 -14.37 -6.53
CA ALA A 168 3.37 -14.50 -7.46
C ALA A 168 3.87 -13.15 -8.00
N VAL A 169 3.18 -12.04 -7.71
CA VAL A 169 3.62 -10.70 -8.11
C VAL A 169 4.68 -10.24 -7.10
N PRO A 170 5.89 -9.85 -7.55
CA PRO A 170 6.92 -9.36 -6.64
C PRO A 170 6.40 -8.22 -5.75
N GLY A 171 6.67 -8.32 -4.46
CA GLY A 171 6.23 -7.32 -3.48
C GLY A 171 4.81 -7.49 -2.95
N HIS A 172 4.04 -8.49 -3.41
CA HIS A 172 2.80 -8.87 -2.79
C HIS A 172 2.98 -10.06 -1.86
N THR A 173 2.52 -9.90 -0.62
CA THR A 173 2.41 -10.98 0.36
C THR A 173 0.96 -11.47 0.39
N GLU A 174 0.77 -12.78 0.43
CA GLU A 174 -0.55 -13.35 0.67
C GLU A 174 -0.95 -13.07 2.11
N LEU A 175 -2.05 -12.35 2.29
CA LEU A 175 -2.65 -12.13 3.60
C LEU A 175 -3.41 -13.38 4.05
N SER A 176 -3.54 -13.59 5.35
CA SER A 176 -4.50 -14.57 5.84
C SER A 176 -5.93 -14.17 5.43
N PRO A 177 -6.87 -15.13 5.31
CA PRO A 177 -8.26 -14.79 4.99
C PRO A 177 -8.87 -13.77 5.98
N GLU A 178 -8.49 -13.85 7.24
CA GLU A 178 -8.92 -12.92 8.29
C GLU A 178 -8.37 -11.52 8.07
N ALA A 179 -7.06 -11.39 7.82
CA ALA A 179 -6.39 -10.12 7.56
C ALA A 179 -6.95 -9.46 6.30
N TRP A 180 -7.16 -10.25 5.21
CA TRP A 180 -7.78 -9.74 3.99
C TRP A 180 -9.20 -9.21 4.23
N ARG A 181 -10.04 -9.93 5.00
CA ARG A 181 -11.39 -9.45 5.35
C ARG A 181 -11.35 -8.19 6.22
N SER A 182 -10.39 -8.09 7.13
CA SER A 182 -10.22 -6.95 8.04
C SER A 182 -9.83 -5.67 7.29
N MET A 183 -9.05 -5.81 6.22
CA MET A 183 -8.67 -4.70 5.35
C MET A 183 -9.90 -4.03 4.68
N LEU A 184 -10.97 -4.77 4.44
CA LEU A 184 -12.20 -4.26 3.81
C LEU A 184 -13.09 -3.58 4.85
N THR A 185 -12.72 -2.41 5.32
CA THR A 185 -13.51 -1.61 6.28
C THR A 185 -14.86 -1.18 5.69
N PRO A 186 -15.85 -0.70 6.51
CA PRO A 186 -17.21 -0.39 6.04
C PRO A 186 -17.32 0.61 4.88
N GLY A 187 -16.32 1.46 4.67
CA GLY A 187 -16.28 2.44 3.55
C GLY A 187 -16.09 1.80 2.17
N TYR A 188 -15.50 0.60 2.12
CA TYR A 188 -15.22 -0.07 0.85
C TYR A 188 -16.46 -0.59 0.14
N ARG A 189 -16.41 -0.55 -1.20
CA ARG A 189 -17.41 -1.10 -2.11
C ARG A 189 -16.71 -1.94 -3.16
N GLY A 190 -17.14 -3.19 -3.30
CA GLY A 190 -16.57 -4.15 -4.23
C GLY A 190 -17.59 -4.65 -5.25
N TRP A 191 -17.08 -5.10 -6.40
CA TRP A 191 -17.84 -5.76 -7.46
C TRP A 191 -17.13 -7.04 -7.86
N VAL A 192 -17.94 -8.06 -8.08
CA VAL A 192 -17.47 -9.38 -8.52
C VAL A 192 -18.01 -9.63 -9.93
N ALA A 193 -17.09 -9.84 -10.87
CA ALA A 193 -17.41 -10.29 -12.21
C ALA A 193 -17.40 -11.84 -12.26
N ARG A 194 -18.45 -12.43 -12.78
CA ARG A 194 -18.61 -13.90 -12.87
C ARG A 194 -18.80 -14.35 -14.30
N ARG A 195 -18.22 -15.51 -14.62
CA ARG A 195 -18.51 -16.28 -15.84
C ARG A 195 -19.03 -17.65 -15.42
N ASP A 196 -20.19 -18.05 -15.93
CA ASP A 196 -20.81 -19.31 -15.56
C ASP A 196 -20.94 -19.54 -14.05
N GLY A 197 -21.30 -18.45 -13.33
CA GLY A 197 -21.45 -18.43 -11.87
C GLY A 197 -20.14 -18.33 -11.07
N ARG A 198 -18.97 -18.53 -11.68
CA ARG A 198 -17.67 -18.49 -11.02
C ARG A 198 -17.06 -17.09 -11.03
N PRO A 199 -16.51 -16.59 -9.92
CA PRO A 199 -15.76 -15.34 -9.91
C PRO A 199 -14.56 -15.42 -10.86
N VAL A 200 -14.44 -14.45 -11.76
CA VAL A 200 -13.31 -14.30 -12.68
C VAL A 200 -12.70 -12.91 -12.64
N GLY A 201 -13.33 -11.99 -11.92
CA GLY A 201 -12.83 -10.62 -11.74
C GLY A 201 -13.33 -10.00 -10.44
N TRP A 202 -12.52 -9.17 -9.86
CA TRP A 202 -12.74 -8.47 -8.60
C TRP A 202 -12.22 -7.06 -8.69
N VAL A 203 -12.96 -6.12 -8.13
CA VAL A 203 -12.47 -4.75 -7.87
C VAL A 203 -13.10 -4.22 -6.61
N VAL A 204 -12.34 -3.48 -5.81
CA VAL A 204 -12.83 -2.83 -4.61
C VAL A 204 -12.18 -1.46 -4.45
N GLY A 205 -12.97 -0.48 -4.02
CA GLY A 205 -12.52 0.87 -3.75
C GLY A 205 -13.39 1.57 -2.72
N ARG A 206 -12.96 2.77 -2.31
CA ARG A 206 -13.69 3.65 -1.39
C ARG A 206 -13.46 5.10 -1.77
N VAL A 207 -14.26 6.00 -1.22
CA VAL A 207 -14.02 7.44 -1.24
C VAL A 207 -13.62 7.87 0.17
N PHE A 208 -12.48 8.57 0.29
CA PHE A 208 -12.04 9.19 1.53
C PHE A 208 -12.80 10.50 1.80
N SER A 209 -12.69 11.02 3.01
CA SER A 209 -13.37 12.24 3.44
C SER A 209 -12.94 13.50 2.67
N ASP A 210 -11.76 13.50 2.06
CA ASP A 210 -11.23 14.54 1.18
C ASP A 210 -11.78 14.48 -0.26
N GLY A 211 -12.59 13.47 -0.57
CA GLY A 211 -13.15 13.24 -1.90
C GLY A 211 -12.24 12.41 -2.83
N ARG A 212 -11.13 11.88 -2.34
CA ARG A 212 -10.27 11.01 -3.13
C ARG A 212 -10.84 9.59 -3.20
N GLY A 213 -11.08 9.11 -4.41
CA GLY A 213 -11.45 7.72 -4.69
C GLY A 213 -10.21 6.83 -4.73
N TRP A 214 -10.14 5.82 -3.87
CA TRP A 214 -9.02 4.86 -3.80
C TRP A 214 -9.44 3.49 -4.33
N ILE A 215 -8.70 2.95 -5.30
CA ILE A 215 -8.83 1.56 -5.74
C ILE A 215 -7.87 0.70 -4.94
N GLN A 216 -8.41 -0.06 -4.01
CA GLN A 216 -7.62 -0.90 -3.11
C GLN A 216 -7.12 -2.18 -3.77
N GLN A 217 -7.97 -2.85 -4.54
CA GLN A 217 -7.63 -4.09 -5.22
C GLN A 217 -8.38 -4.21 -6.54
N ILE A 218 -7.69 -4.77 -7.53
CA ILE A 218 -8.28 -5.23 -8.78
C ILE A 218 -7.61 -6.54 -9.20
N ALA A 219 -8.38 -7.61 -9.37
CA ALA A 219 -7.87 -8.92 -9.76
C ALA A 219 -8.67 -9.48 -10.93
N VAL A 220 -7.99 -10.15 -11.84
CA VAL A 220 -8.58 -10.85 -13.00
C VAL A 220 -7.96 -12.23 -13.11
N ALA A 221 -8.80 -13.26 -13.10
CA ALA A 221 -8.36 -14.65 -13.29
C ALA A 221 -7.54 -14.79 -14.58
N ARG A 222 -6.45 -15.57 -14.51
CA ARG A 222 -5.55 -15.77 -15.66
C ARG A 222 -6.29 -16.25 -16.91
N SER A 223 -7.31 -17.10 -16.74
CA SER A 223 -8.09 -17.69 -17.83
C SER A 223 -8.90 -16.69 -18.67
N VAL A 224 -9.11 -15.47 -18.18
CA VAL A 224 -9.90 -14.43 -18.85
C VAL A 224 -9.11 -13.12 -19.07
N ARG A 225 -7.80 -13.15 -18.88
CA ARG A 225 -6.93 -12.00 -19.20
C ARG A 225 -6.90 -11.73 -20.70
N GLY A 226 -6.60 -10.49 -21.07
CA GLY A 226 -6.56 -10.06 -22.47
C GLY A 226 -7.94 -9.79 -23.11
N LEU A 227 -9.05 -10.09 -22.39
CA LEU A 227 -10.42 -9.88 -22.89
C LEU A 227 -11.00 -8.50 -22.55
N GLY A 228 -10.23 -7.60 -21.94
CA GLY A 228 -10.73 -6.27 -21.52
C GLY A 228 -11.42 -6.23 -20.16
N LEU A 229 -11.52 -7.36 -19.44
CA LEU A 229 -12.24 -7.43 -18.16
C LEU A 229 -11.65 -6.50 -17.09
N GLY A 230 -10.32 -6.40 -16.98
CA GLY A 230 -9.67 -5.50 -16.03
C GLY A 230 -10.01 -4.03 -16.28
N ARG A 231 -10.03 -3.62 -17.57
CA ARG A 231 -10.45 -2.26 -17.95
C ARG A 231 -11.91 -1.99 -17.59
N ALA A 232 -12.80 -2.97 -17.87
CA ALA A 232 -14.22 -2.83 -17.56
C ALA A 232 -14.46 -2.71 -16.05
N LEU A 233 -13.79 -3.54 -15.23
CA LEU A 233 -13.86 -3.48 -13.76
C LEU A 233 -13.37 -2.13 -13.23
N LEU A 234 -12.21 -1.66 -13.70
CA LEU A 234 -11.66 -0.37 -13.29
C LEU A 234 -12.62 0.77 -13.61
N LEU A 235 -13.05 0.89 -14.87
CA LEU A 235 -13.98 1.96 -15.30
C LEU A 235 -15.30 1.90 -14.53
N HIS A 236 -15.84 0.72 -14.29
CA HIS A 236 -17.04 0.55 -13.50
C HIS A 236 -16.86 1.04 -12.05
N SER A 237 -15.77 0.63 -11.41
CA SER A 237 -15.47 1.05 -10.03
C SER A 237 -15.27 2.57 -9.94
N LEU A 238 -14.54 3.17 -10.88
CA LEU A 238 -14.33 4.62 -10.90
C LEU A 238 -15.67 5.37 -11.09
N ALA A 239 -16.55 4.90 -11.99
CA ALA A 239 -17.87 5.48 -12.19
C ALA A 239 -18.73 5.41 -10.92
N GLU A 240 -18.68 4.29 -10.20
CA GLU A 240 -19.38 4.12 -8.93
C GLU A 240 -18.81 5.03 -7.82
N LEU A 241 -17.49 5.20 -7.77
CA LEU A 241 -16.86 6.14 -6.83
C LEU A 241 -17.25 7.59 -7.13
N LEU A 242 -17.38 7.98 -8.41
CA LEU A 242 -17.92 9.30 -8.80
C LEU A 242 -19.33 9.53 -8.25
N THR A 243 -20.22 8.54 -8.34
CA THR A 243 -21.60 8.67 -7.81
C THR A 243 -21.60 8.85 -6.29
N ARG A 244 -20.49 8.54 -5.62
CA ARG A 244 -20.28 8.67 -4.18
C ARG A 244 -19.49 9.92 -3.78
N GLY A 245 -19.25 10.82 -4.74
CA GLY A 245 -18.60 12.09 -4.50
C GLY A 245 -17.09 12.11 -4.69
N ALA A 246 -16.51 11.10 -5.34
CA ALA A 246 -15.09 11.18 -5.69
C ALA A 246 -14.81 12.35 -6.64
N THR A 247 -13.80 13.14 -6.33
CA THR A 247 -13.31 14.28 -7.12
C THR A 247 -11.99 14.02 -7.81
N SER A 248 -11.32 12.94 -7.41
CA SER A 248 -10.08 12.41 -8.00
C SER A 248 -9.99 10.92 -7.71
N PHE A 249 -9.02 10.24 -8.33
CA PHE A 249 -8.78 8.81 -8.12
C PHE A 249 -7.31 8.54 -7.91
N ALA A 250 -7.02 7.54 -7.06
CA ALA A 250 -5.66 7.06 -6.85
C ALA A 250 -5.65 5.53 -6.66
N LEU A 251 -4.48 4.95 -6.91
CA LEU A 251 -4.17 3.53 -6.66
C LEU A 251 -2.67 3.33 -6.54
N GLY A 252 -2.26 2.25 -5.88
CA GLY A 252 -0.86 1.80 -5.81
C GLY A 252 -0.60 0.62 -6.76
N VAL A 253 0.61 0.53 -7.32
CA VAL A 253 1.04 -0.58 -8.18
C VAL A 253 2.54 -0.82 -8.07
N GLN A 254 2.97 -2.08 -8.07
CA GLN A 254 4.39 -2.45 -8.16
C GLN A 254 4.93 -2.12 -9.55
N ALA A 255 6.17 -1.59 -9.61
CA ALA A 255 6.79 -1.15 -10.88
C ALA A 255 6.96 -2.29 -11.88
N GLU A 256 7.11 -3.52 -11.39
CA GLU A 256 7.24 -4.73 -12.21
C GLU A 256 5.91 -5.16 -12.86
N ASN A 257 4.78 -4.61 -12.43
CA ASN A 257 3.46 -4.93 -13.01
C ASN A 257 3.14 -4.04 -14.21
N GLU A 258 3.98 -4.13 -15.25
CA GLU A 258 3.88 -3.31 -16.47
C GLU A 258 2.50 -3.40 -17.13
N ASN A 259 1.86 -4.59 -17.11
CA ASN A 259 0.54 -4.79 -17.68
C ASN A 259 -0.54 -3.96 -16.94
N ALA A 260 -0.47 -3.89 -15.62
CA ALA A 260 -1.40 -3.08 -14.84
C ALA A 260 -1.12 -1.58 -15.03
N ILE A 261 0.15 -1.18 -15.05
CA ILE A 261 0.57 0.20 -15.32
C ILE A 261 0.06 0.65 -16.69
N GLY A 262 0.21 -0.18 -17.73
CA GLY A 262 -0.33 0.08 -19.06
C GLY A 262 -1.84 0.28 -19.03
N LEU A 263 -2.58 -0.62 -18.36
CA LEU A 263 -4.02 -0.50 -18.18
C LEU A 263 -4.42 0.81 -17.50
N TYR A 264 -3.74 1.20 -16.43
CA TYR A 264 -4.05 2.41 -15.69
C TYR A 264 -3.79 3.67 -16.52
N ARG A 265 -2.66 3.72 -17.24
CA ARG A 265 -2.34 4.80 -18.18
C ARG A 265 -3.37 4.93 -19.29
N ASP A 266 -3.84 3.82 -19.85
CA ASP A 266 -4.91 3.80 -20.88
C ASP A 266 -6.25 4.32 -20.36
N VAL A 267 -6.45 4.34 -19.05
CA VAL A 267 -7.63 4.92 -18.37
C VAL A 267 -7.36 6.35 -17.92
N GLY A 268 -6.18 6.89 -18.15
CA GLY A 268 -5.80 8.28 -17.88
C GLY A 268 -5.17 8.51 -16.51
N PHE A 269 -4.66 7.46 -15.86
CA PHE A 269 -3.84 7.62 -14.67
C PHE A 269 -2.41 8.02 -15.06
N GLU A 270 -1.81 8.86 -14.22
CA GLU A 270 -0.41 9.27 -14.30
C GLU A 270 0.32 8.88 -13.03
N ILE A 271 1.63 8.61 -13.12
CA ILE A 271 2.47 8.34 -11.94
C ILE A 271 2.63 9.67 -11.19
N ALA A 272 2.12 9.70 -9.96
CA ALA A 272 2.25 10.83 -9.06
C ALA A 272 3.49 10.69 -8.17
N ARG A 273 3.77 9.47 -7.70
CA ARG A 273 4.87 9.18 -6.78
C ARG A 273 5.54 7.86 -7.09
N GLU A 274 6.82 7.77 -6.71
CA GLU A 274 7.59 6.53 -6.64
C GLU A 274 8.02 6.26 -5.21
N TRP A 275 7.70 5.08 -4.75
CA TRP A 275 8.22 4.49 -3.53
C TRP A 275 9.36 3.55 -3.86
N ARG A 276 10.42 3.55 -3.06
CA ARG A 276 11.55 2.65 -3.19
C ARG A 276 11.69 1.79 -1.97
N VAL A 277 11.79 0.51 -2.20
CA VAL A 277 12.05 -0.49 -1.17
C VAL A 277 13.55 -0.79 -1.16
N TYR A 278 14.16 -0.55 -0.02
CA TYR A 278 15.56 -0.84 0.25
C TYR A 278 15.67 -2.04 1.19
N THR A 279 16.60 -2.94 0.91
CA THR A 279 16.89 -4.06 1.80
C THR A 279 18.37 -4.08 2.14
N ARG A 280 18.70 -4.44 3.36
CA ARG A 280 20.06 -4.71 3.79
C ARG A 280 20.31 -6.19 3.62
N ARG A 281 21.39 -6.60 2.94
CA ARG A 281 21.83 -7.99 2.95
C ARG A 281 22.15 -8.35 4.40
N ALA A 282 21.49 -9.39 4.93
CA ALA A 282 22.00 -10.02 6.13
C ALA A 282 23.45 -10.40 5.82
N GLU A 283 24.41 -9.82 6.55
CA GLU A 283 25.74 -10.39 6.59
C GLU A 283 25.52 -11.83 7.00
N ALA A 284 26.08 -12.77 6.21
CA ALA A 284 26.09 -14.17 6.58
C ALA A 284 26.74 -14.20 7.98
N ARG A 285 25.92 -14.32 9.02
CA ARG A 285 26.44 -14.64 10.35
C ARG A 285 27.19 -15.92 10.13
N ASP A 286 28.50 -15.86 10.27
CA ASP A 286 29.39 -17.00 10.27
C ASP A 286 28.73 -18.11 11.07
N LEU A 287 28.24 -19.13 10.36
CA LEU A 287 27.98 -20.44 10.94
C LEU A 287 29.37 -20.97 11.35
N VAL A 288 29.91 -20.40 12.43
CA VAL A 288 31.06 -20.98 13.12
C VAL A 288 30.59 -22.33 13.63
N ASP A 289 30.92 -23.30 12.80
CA ASP A 289 31.28 -24.65 13.12
C ASP A 289 31.12 -25.04 14.62
N GLN A 290 30.00 -25.72 14.93
CA GLN A 290 29.90 -26.57 16.09
C GLN A 290 30.15 -28.01 15.64
N SER A 291 31.37 -28.26 15.21
CA SER A 291 31.94 -29.59 15.03
C SER A 291 33.18 -29.70 15.92
N THR A 292 32.99 -30.07 17.19
CA THR A 292 33.96 -30.84 18.00
C THR A 292 33.19 -31.54 19.11
#